data_d226ceaa6b340c3a54457068aa886cc9
#
_entry.id   d226ceaa6b340c3a54457068aa886cc9
#
_cell.length_a   1.000
_cell.length_b   1.000
_cell.length_c   1.000
_cell.angle_alpha   90.00
_cell.angle_beta   90.00
_cell.angle_gamma   90.00
#
_symmetry.space_group_name_H-M   'P 1'
#
loop_
_entity.id
_entity.type
_entity.pdbx_description
1 polymer ?
#
loop_
_entity_poly.entity_id
_entity_poly.type
_entity_poly.pdbx_seq_one_letter_code
_entity_poly.pdbx_strand_id
1 'polypeptide(L)'
;MNEKTARKKIDKYAILGLFIGLGMIAAGIAGIVTSLAAADDYDNSTDIRTVDAVIETIERSEEVIGEKSKGNNKLMVDNINTFLETLHKMKVSFVVDGETYQGRYDVTTYSDSQERDQFYHQLKVGDTIPVEVYKSRNGEYKIVDEEGPVNFLLYCAAIPVGLVITAAMIYDMVRPKEEPTNGKKKKKQQGKQR
;
A
#
# COMPACT_ATOMS: atom_id res chain seq x y z
N MET A 1 26.48 50.83 -0.83
CA MET A 1 26.51 49.39 -0.56
C MET A 1 25.25 48.78 -1.14
N ASN A 2 25.35 48.18 -2.33
CA ASN A 2 24.22 47.51 -2.99
C ASN A 2 24.31 46.03 -2.69
N GLU A 3 23.59 45.57 -1.65
CA GLU A 3 23.33 44.15 -1.47
C GLU A 3 22.37 43.64 -2.54
N LYS A 4 22.92 43.13 -3.62
CA LYS A 4 22.15 42.29 -4.54
C LYS A 4 21.79 41.01 -3.84
N THR A 5 20.60 40.95 -3.24
CA THR A 5 20.00 39.73 -2.73
C THR A 5 19.91 38.74 -3.89
N ALA A 6 20.88 37.84 -3.97
CA ALA A 6 20.85 36.74 -4.94
C ALA A 6 19.61 35.89 -4.64
N ARG A 7 18.55 36.06 -5.44
CA ARG A 7 17.36 35.18 -5.35
C ARG A 7 17.81 33.74 -5.56
N LYS A 8 17.79 32.97 -4.48
CA LYS A 8 18.14 31.56 -4.49
C LYS A 8 17.18 30.83 -5.46
N LYS A 9 17.72 30.29 -6.53
CA LYS A 9 16.91 29.53 -7.50
C LYS A 9 16.47 28.24 -6.80
N ILE A 10 15.20 28.16 -6.42
CA ILE A 10 14.64 26.98 -5.76
C ILE A 10 14.68 25.83 -6.78
N ASP A 11 15.20 24.70 -6.37
CA ASP A 11 15.29 23.52 -7.22
C ASP A 11 13.88 22.95 -7.43
N LYS A 12 13.50 22.79 -8.70
CA LYS A 12 12.16 22.24 -9.06
C LYS A 12 11.94 20.83 -8.50
N TYR A 13 13.01 20.05 -8.38
CA TYR A 13 12.94 18.69 -7.83
C TYR A 13 12.70 18.70 -6.32
N ALA A 14 13.26 19.67 -5.61
CA ALA A 14 12.99 19.83 -4.18
C ALA A 14 11.52 20.21 -3.90
N ILE A 15 10.93 21.05 -4.76
CA ILE A 15 9.50 21.38 -4.66
C ILE A 15 8.65 20.12 -4.95
N LEU A 16 8.96 19.38 -6.00
CA LEU A 16 8.24 18.15 -6.35
C LEU A 16 8.32 17.11 -5.21
N GLY A 17 9.51 16.90 -4.66
CA GLY A 17 9.73 16.00 -3.54
C GLY A 17 8.95 16.43 -2.28
N LEU A 18 8.84 17.74 -2.02
CA LEU A 18 8.02 18.26 -0.93
C LEU A 18 6.53 17.92 -1.11
N PHE A 19 5.99 18.09 -2.31
CA PHE A 19 4.59 17.74 -2.61
C PHE A 19 4.36 16.23 -2.48
N ILE A 20 5.29 15.39 -2.92
CA ILE A 20 5.20 13.93 -2.76
C ILE A 20 5.19 13.56 -1.27
N GLY A 21 6.11 14.10 -0.47
CA GLY A 21 6.20 13.81 0.96
C GLY A 21 4.93 14.23 1.72
N LEU A 22 4.42 15.44 1.46
CA LEU A 22 3.17 15.92 2.05
C LEU A 22 1.96 15.10 1.58
N GLY A 23 1.92 14.71 0.31
CA GLY A 23 0.88 13.85 -0.24
C GLY A 23 0.83 12.48 0.44
N MET A 24 2.00 11.87 0.70
CA MET A 24 2.08 10.59 1.44
C MET A 24 1.59 10.72 2.88
N ILE A 25 1.94 11.80 3.58
CA ILE A 25 1.44 12.06 4.95
C ILE A 25 -0.08 12.21 4.94
N ALA A 26 -0.62 13.01 4.03
CA ALA A 26 -2.07 13.23 3.93
C ALA A 26 -2.82 11.93 3.59
N ALA A 27 -2.32 11.14 2.64
CA ALA A 27 -2.89 9.85 2.28
C ALA A 27 -2.81 8.83 3.44
N GLY A 28 -1.69 8.81 4.18
CA GLY A 28 -1.53 7.96 5.36
C GLY A 28 -2.54 8.31 6.46
N ILE A 29 -2.69 9.59 6.79
CA ILE A 29 -3.67 10.05 7.79
C ILE A 29 -5.10 9.72 7.34
N ALA A 30 -5.46 10.04 6.10
CA ALA A 30 -6.79 9.75 5.57
C ALA A 30 -7.09 8.25 5.60
N GLY A 31 -6.12 7.41 5.19
CA GLY A 31 -6.27 5.95 5.23
C GLY A 31 -6.46 5.40 6.63
N ILE A 32 -5.72 5.90 7.63
CA ILE A 32 -5.90 5.50 9.04
C ILE A 32 -7.29 5.90 9.55
N VAL A 33 -7.71 7.15 9.31
CA VAL A 33 -9.02 7.66 9.77
C VAL A 33 -10.15 6.84 9.15
N THR A 34 -10.10 6.55 7.86
CA THR A 34 -11.14 5.75 7.19
C THR A 34 -11.16 4.30 7.69
N SER A 35 -9.99 3.69 7.94
CA SER A 35 -9.91 2.33 8.49
C SER A 35 -10.46 2.24 9.91
N LEU A 36 -10.12 3.21 10.78
CA LEU A 36 -10.65 3.27 12.14
C LEU A 36 -12.15 3.54 12.16
N ALA A 37 -12.65 4.41 11.28
CA ALA A 37 -14.07 4.68 11.16
C ALA A 37 -14.86 3.45 10.68
N ALA A 38 -14.30 2.65 9.79
CA ALA A 38 -14.92 1.41 9.32
C ALA A 38 -14.97 0.35 10.44
N ALA A 39 -13.89 0.20 11.21
CA ALA A 39 -13.84 -0.72 12.35
C ALA A 39 -14.86 -0.32 13.43
N ASP A 40 -14.92 0.98 13.78
CA ASP A 40 -15.88 1.51 14.76
C ASP A 40 -17.35 1.38 14.28
N ASP A 41 -17.58 1.46 12.97
CA ASP A 41 -18.90 1.28 12.36
C ASP A 41 -19.37 -0.19 12.49
N TYR A 42 -18.45 -1.15 12.31
CA TYR A 42 -18.71 -2.57 12.50
C TYR A 42 -18.92 -2.92 13.99
N ASP A 43 -18.00 -2.50 14.87
CA ASP A 43 -18.03 -2.82 16.30
C ASP A 43 -19.30 -2.29 17.00
N ASN A 44 -19.84 -1.18 16.50
CA ASN A 44 -21.08 -0.59 17.03
C ASN A 44 -22.34 -1.02 16.27
N SER A 45 -22.21 -1.88 15.26
CA SER A 45 -23.39 -2.40 14.54
C SER A 45 -24.18 -3.35 15.42
N THR A 46 -25.50 -3.14 15.48
CA THR A 46 -26.44 -4.00 16.21
C THR A 46 -27.09 -5.05 15.30
N ASP A 47 -26.87 -4.97 14.00
CA ASP A 47 -27.49 -5.83 13.01
C ASP A 47 -26.41 -6.46 12.11
N ILE A 48 -25.90 -7.60 12.58
CA ILE A 48 -24.93 -8.42 11.88
C ILE A 48 -25.62 -9.74 11.51
N ARG A 49 -25.57 -10.11 10.24
CA ARG A 49 -26.21 -11.32 9.74
C ARG A 49 -25.44 -11.94 8.56
N THR A 50 -25.56 -13.25 8.42
CA THR A 50 -25.05 -13.96 7.25
C THR A 50 -26.14 -13.98 6.18
N VAL A 51 -25.79 -13.62 4.95
CA VAL A 51 -26.69 -13.60 3.80
C VAL A 51 -26.07 -14.32 2.62
N ASP A 52 -26.89 -14.81 1.73
CA ASP A 52 -26.43 -15.37 0.47
C ASP A 52 -26.14 -14.26 -0.54
N ALA A 53 -24.92 -14.21 -1.05
CA ALA A 53 -24.48 -13.23 -2.02
C ALA A 53 -24.13 -13.89 -3.35
N VAL A 54 -24.59 -13.32 -4.45
CA VAL A 54 -24.32 -13.79 -5.81
C VAL A 54 -23.07 -13.11 -6.35
N ILE A 55 -22.14 -13.89 -6.88
CA ILE A 55 -20.91 -13.40 -7.49
C ILE A 55 -21.20 -12.76 -8.84
N GLU A 56 -20.95 -11.46 -8.98
CA GLU A 56 -21.09 -10.72 -10.23
C GLU A 56 -19.80 -10.74 -11.07
N THR A 57 -18.65 -10.60 -10.39
CA THR A 57 -17.34 -10.71 -11.03
C THR A 57 -16.36 -11.39 -10.08
N ILE A 58 -15.40 -12.11 -10.66
CA ILE A 58 -14.30 -12.73 -9.92
C ILE A 58 -12.98 -12.54 -10.66
N GLU A 59 -12.00 -11.99 -9.97
CA GLU A 59 -10.62 -11.83 -10.44
C GLU A 59 -9.72 -12.62 -9.51
N ARG A 60 -8.72 -13.34 -10.04
CA ARG A 60 -7.75 -14.11 -9.29
C ARG A 60 -6.35 -13.64 -9.59
N SER A 61 -5.56 -13.47 -8.54
CA SER A 61 -4.13 -13.13 -8.63
C SER A 61 -3.35 -14.12 -7.78
N GLU A 62 -2.41 -14.81 -8.40
CA GLU A 62 -1.57 -15.82 -7.75
C GLU A 62 -0.18 -15.25 -7.52
N GLU A 63 0.35 -15.43 -6.30
CA GLU A 63 1.72 -15.07 -5.93
C GLU A 63 2.40 -16.25 -5.25
N VAL A 64 3.65 -16.51 -5.62
CA VAL A 64 4.46 -17.57 -5.01
C VAL A 64 5.22 -16.98 -3.81
N ILE A 65 4.81 -17.36 -2.62
CA ILE A 65 5.51 -17.00 -1.38
C ILE A 65 6.47 -18.11 -1.02
N GLY A 66 7.78 -17.79 -1.00
CA GLY A 66 8.83 -18.72 -0.61
C GLY A 66 9.96 -18.03 0.13
N GLU A 67 10.28 -18.49 1.34
CA GLU A 67 11.54 -18.11 1.98
C GLU A 67 12.70 -18.87 1.33
N LYS A 68 13.56 -18.13 0.62
CA LYS A 68 14.89 -18.64 0.27
C LYS A 68 15.74 -18.71 1.54
N SER A 69 15.78 -19.86 2.18
CA SER A 69 16.78 -20.13 3.21
C SER A 69 18.16 -20.07 2.58
N LYS A 70 18.95 -19.02 2.89
CA LYS A 70 20.37 -18.91 2.58
C LYS A 70 21.15 -19.84 3.52
N GLY A 71 21.10 -21.14 3.28
CA GLY A 71 21.98 -22.11 3.94
C GLY A 71 23.27 -22.28 3.16
N ASN A 72 24.39 -21.94 3.76
CA ASN A 72 25.74 -22.12 3.21
C ASN A 72 26.24 -23.58 3.14
N ASN A 73 25.38 -24.57 3.28
CA ASN A 73 25.78 -25.98 3.27
C ASN A 73 25.16 -26.72 2.07
N LYS A 74 26.02 -27.12 1.16
CA LYS A 74 25.77 -27.80 -0.12
C LYS A 74 25.20 -29.24 -0.03
N LEU A 75 24.67 -29.67 1.11
CA LEU A 75 24.24 -31.04 1.36
C LEU A 75 22.85 -31.18 2.02
N MET A 76 22.08 -30.09 2.18
CA MET A 76 20.68 -30.19 2.54
C MET A 76 19.84 -29.96 1.28
N VAL A 77 19.08 -30.99 0.90
CA VAL A 77 17.99 -30.88 -0.05
C VAL A 77 17.04 -29.83 0.52
N ASP A 78 16.99 -28.68 -0.12
CA ASP A 78 16.15 -27.57 0.26
C ASP A 78 14.68 -28.02 0.17
N ASN A 79 14.08 -28.34 1.32
CA ASN A 79 12.65 -28.28 1.44
C ASN A 79 12.25 -26.82 1.42
N ILE A 80 12.19 -26.26 0.20
CA ILE A 80 11.56 -24.96 -0.03
C ILE A 80 10.08 -25.22 0.13
N ASN A 81 9.52 -24.89 1.29
CA ASN A 81 8.08 -24.77 1.45
C ASN A 81 7.65 -23.53 0.65
N THR A 82 7.47 -23.69 -0.64
CA THR A 82 6.84 -22.70 -1.50
C THR A 82 5.34 -22.84 -1.34
N PHE A 83 4.71 -21.83 -0.80
CA PHE A 83 3.26 -21.73 -0.76
C PHE A 83 2.79 -20.87 -1.92
N LEU A 84 1.72 -21.28 -2.56
CA LEU A 84 1.01 -20.44 -3.51
C LEU A 84 -0.07 -19.70 -2.74
N GLU A 85 -0.01 -18.37 -2.78
CA GLU A 85 -1.06 -17.49 -2.27
C GLU A 85 -1.92 -17.05 -3.43
N THR A 86 -3.24 -17.22 -3.32
CA THR A 86 -4.19 -16.78 -4.32
C THR A 86 -5.15 -15.77 -3.71
N LEU A 87 -5.15 -14.56 -4.24
CA LEU A 87 -6.10 -13.51 -3.87
C LEU A 87 -7.30 -13.56 -4.82
N HIS A 88 -8.47 -13.87 -4.28
CA HIS A 88 -9.75 -13.87 -4.97
C HIS A 88 -10.47 -12.55 -4.70
N LYS A 89 -10.62 -11.70 -5.73
CA LYS A 89 -11.35 -10.43 -5.66
C LYS A 89 -12.71 -10.61 -6.30
N MET A 90 -13.76 -10.52 -5.50
CA MET A 90 -15.12 -10.73 -5.97
C MET A 90 -15.97 -9.48 -5.77
N LYS A 91 -16.75 -9.12 -6.79
CA LYS A 91 -17.91 -8.25 -6.58
C LYS A 91 -19.12 -9.12 -6.42
N VAL A 92 -19.89 -8.88 -5.39
CA VAL A 92 -21.07 -9.65 -5.06
C VAL A 92 -22.28 -8.75 -4.87
N SER A 93 -23.46 -9.28 -5.15
CA SER A 93 -24.75 -8.65 -4.84
C SER A 93 -25.52 -9.52 -3.85
N PHE A 94 -26.19 -8.90 -2.90
CA PHE A 94 -26.97 -9.58 -1.89
C PHE A 94 -28.26 -8.79 -1.55
N VAL A 95 -29.24 -9.49 -1.01
CA VAL A 95 -30.54 -8.89 -0.67
C VAL A 95 -30.74 -8.92 0.83
N VAL A 96 -31.07 -7.77 1.42
CA VAL A 96 -31.44 -7.65 2.84
C VAL A 96 -32.74 -6.85 2.90
N ASP A 97 -33.73 -7.37 3.61
CA ASP A 97 -35.03 -6.75 3.82
C ASP A 97 -35.75 -6.31 2.52
N GLY A 98 -35.45 -7.00 1.40
CA GLY A 98 -36.04 -6.73 0.06
C GLY A 98 -35.29 -5.70 -0.77
N GLU A 99 -34.22 -5.11 -0.25
CA GLU A 99 -33.33 -4.19 -0.96
C GLU A 99 -32.07 -4.90 -1.43
N THR A 100 -31.58 -4.56 -2.63
CA THR A 100 -30.36 -5.13 -3.20
C THR A 100 -29.16 -4.22 -2.92
N TYR A 101 -28.12 -4.82 -2.37
CA TYR A 101 -26.84 -4.18 -2.08
C TYR A 101 -25.73 -4.82 -2.92
N GLN A 102 -24.68 -4.09 -3.15
CA GLN A 102 -23.46 -4.58 -3.81
C GLN A 102 -22.26 -4.29 -2.93
N GLY A 103 -21.31 -5.20 -2.93
CA GLY A 103 -20.09 -5.05 -2.18
C GLY A 103 -18.93 -5.79 -2.83
N ARG A 104 -17.75 -5.58 -2.26
CA ARG A 104 -16.54 -6.31 -2.60
C ARG A 104 -16.26 -7.31 -1.49
N TYR A 105 -15.91 -8.52 -1.89
CA TYR A 105 -15.52 -9.58 -0.97
C TYR A 105 -14.21 -10.17 -1.47
N ASP A 106 -13.13 -9.87 -0.75
CA ASP A 106 -11.78 -10.30 -1.09
C ASP A 106 -11.39 -11.43 -0.12
N VAL A 107 -10.84 -12.52 -0.66
CA VAL A 107 -10.40 -13.67 0.14
C VAL A 107 -9.03 -14.12 -0.34
N THR A 108 -8.12 -14.29 0.60
CA THR A 108 -6.82 -14.90 0.35
C THR A 108 -6.85 -16.38 0.72
N THR A 109 -6.41 -17.23 -0.19
CA THR A 109 -6.25 -18.67 0.05
C THR A 109 -4.78 -19.07 -0.12
N TYR A 110 -4.41 -20.17 0.56
CA TYR A 110 -3.05 -20.68 0.51
C TYR A 110 -3.10 -22.15 0.07
N SER A 111 -2.13 -22.58 -0.72
CA SER A 111 -2.07 -23.95 -1.26
C SER A 111 -1.92 -25.04 -0.20
N ASP A 112 -1.57 -24.69 1.05
CA ASP A 112 -1.55 -25.61 2.20
C ASP A 112 -2.94 -25.84 2.81
N SER A 113 -3.89 -24.93 2.57
CA SER A 113 -5.29 -25.02 2.99
C SER A 113 -6.16 -25.61 1.88
N GLN A 114 -5.90 -26.88 1.51
CA GLN A 114 -6.44 -27.51 0.29
C GLN A 114 -7.97 -27.39 0.11
N GLU A 115 -8.77 -27.58 1.16
CA GLU A 115 -10.22 -27.52 1.07
C GLU A 115 -10.73 -26.11 0.78
N ARG A 116 -10.20 -25.11 1.48
CA ARG A 116 -10.58 -23.72 1.31
C ARG A 116 -10.12 -23.20 -0.06
N ASP A 117 -8.89 -23.52 -0.44
CA ASP A 117 -8.31 -23.13 -1.73
C ASP A 117 -9.10 -23.73 -2.90
N GLN A 118 -9.41 -25.03 -2.87
CA GLN A 118 -10.23 -25.69 -3.88
C GLN A 118 -11.63 -25.10 -3.97
N PHE A 119 -12.27 -24.77 -2.85
CA PHE A 119 -13.60 -24.16 -2.84
C PHE A 119 -13.58 -22.82 -3.61
N TYR A 120 -12.69 -21.90 -3.27
CA TYR A 120 -12.64 -20.59 -3.90
C TYR A 120 -12.17 -20.64 -5.37
N HIS A 121 -11.33 -21.63 -5.74
CA HIS A 121 -10.91 -21.83 -7.12
C HIS A 121 -12.04 -22.32 -8.04
N GLN A 122 -13.01 -23.07 -7.52
CA GLN A 122 -14.14 -23.61 -8.28
C GLN A 122 -15.26 -22.58 -8.51
N LEU A 123 -15.30 -21.52 -7.71
CA LEU A 123 -16.34 -20.50 -7.80
C LEU A 123 -16.35 -19.81 -9.17
N LYS A 124 -17.55 -19.51 -9.66
CA LYS A 124 -17.81 -18.84 -10.94
C LYS A 124 -18.77 -17.68 -10.75
N VAL A 125 -18.81 -16.81 -11.73
CA VAL A 125 -19.84 -15.76 -11.83
C VAL A 125 -21.22 -16.43 -11.87
N GLY A 126 -22.13 -15.95 -11.02
CA GLY A 126 -23.46 -16.50 -10.81
C GLY A 126 -23.56 -17.49 -9.65
N ASP A 127 -22.45 -17.98 -9.10
CA ASP A 127 -22.48 -18.80 -7.89
C ASP A 127 -22.86 -17.96 -6.67
N THR A 128 -23.40 -18.65 -5.66
CA THR A 128 -23.83 -18.03 -4.41
C THR A 128 -22.90 -18.43 -3.28
N ILE A 129 -22.47 -17.46 -2.49
CA ILE A 129 -21.63 -17.68 -1.32
C ILE A 129 -22.26 -17.01 -0.08
N PRO A 130 -22.10 -17.61 1.10
CA PRO A 130 -22.51 -16.95 2.35
C PRO A 130 -21.50 -15.84 2.67
N VAL A 131 -22.01 -14.64 2.91
CA VAL A 131 -21.20 -13.50 3.36
C VAL A 131 -21.78 -12.92 4.63
N GLU A 132 -20.93 -12.47 5.52
CA GLU A 132 -21.36 -11.72 6.70
C GLU A 132 -21.51 -10.26 6.34
N VAL A 133 -22.65 -9.66 6.70
CA VAL A 133 -22.95 -8.25 6.46
C VAL A 133 -23.36 -7.57 7.76
N TYR A 134 -23.08 -6.28 7.84
CA TYR A 134 -23.48 -5.45 8.97
C TYR A 134 -24.16 -4.17 8.51
N LYS A 135 -25.06 -3.65 9.33
CA LYS A 135 -25.72 -2.39 9.07
C LYS A 135 -24.86 -1.22 9.55
N SER A 136 -24.38 -0.43 8.60
CA SER A 136 -23.59 0.76 8.87
C SER A 136 -24.45 1.87 9.49
N ARG A 137 -23.84 2.86 10.15
CA ARG A 137 -24.51 4.02 10.75
C ARG A 137 -25.36 4.85 9.77
N ASN A 138 -25.02 4.82 8.50
CA ASN A 138 -25.83 5.48 7.46
C ASN A 138 -27.04 4.66 7.00
N GLY A 139 -27.24 3.47 7.59
CA GLY A 139 -28.35 2.57 7.28
C GLY A 139 -28.12 1.58 6.16
N GLU A 140 -26.99 1.66 5.44
CA GLU A 140 -26.63 0.74 4.38
C GLU A 140 -25.99 -0.53 4.93
N TYR A 141 -26.23 -1.67 4.28
CA TYR A 141 -25.54 -2.91 4.60
C TYR A 141 -24.20 -3.00 3.87
N LYS A 142 -23.17 -3.36 4.61
CA LYS A 142 -21.79 -3.56 4.12
C LYS A 142 -21.31 -4.98 4.44
N ILE A 143 -20.48 -5.52 3.59
CA ILE A 143 -19.83 -6.81 3.79
C ILE A 143 -18.74 -6.66 4.84
N VAL A 144 -18.65 -7.64 5.74
CA VAL A 144 -17.51 -7.78 6.65
C VAL A 144 -16.33 -8.28 5.86
N ASP A 145 -15.26 -7.49 5.83
CA ASP A 145 -14.02 -7.88 5.16
C ASP A 145 -13.25 -8.84 6.10
N GLU A 146 -13.14 -10.12 5.73
CA GLU A 146 -12.44 -11.13 6.54
C GLU A 146 -10.96 -10.78 6.76
N GLU A 147 -10.35 -10.06 5.82
CA GLU A 147 -8.92 -9.73 5.90
C GLU A 147 -8.64 -8.49 6.76
N GLY A 148 -9.67 -7.80 7.23
CA GLY A 148 -9.51 -6.53 7.94
C GLY A 148 -8.88 -5.45 7.03
N PRO A 149 -8.51 -4.29 7.55
CA PRO A 149 -7.91 -3.24 6.75
C PRO A 149 -6.46 -3.61 6.42
N VAL A 150 -6.27 -4.47 5.39
CA VAL A 150 -4.94 -4.91 4.87
C VAL A 150 -4.00 -3.72 4.65
N ASN A 151 -4.56 -2.56 4.35
CA ASN A 151 -3.81 -1.35 4.10
C ASN A 151 -3.44 -0.53 5.35
N PHE A 152 -3.90 -0.92 6.55
CA PHE A 152 -3.64 -0.13 7.76
C PHE A 152 -2.15 0.04 8.05
N LEU A 153 -1.37 -1.04 7.96
CA LEU A 153 0.08 -0.99 8.14
C LEU A 153 0.76 -0.15 7.06
N LEU A 154 0.27 -0.22 5.82
CA LEU A 154 0.78 0.60 4.72
C LEU A 154 0.54 2.09 4.99
N TYR A 155 -0.65 2.46 5.48
CA TYR A 155 -0.96 3.84 5.86
C TYR A 155 -0.10 4.32 7.03
N CYS A 156 0.12 3.47 8.03
CA CYS A 156 1.02 3.76 9.14
C CYS A 156 2.47 3.97 8.67
N ALA A 157 2.94 3.21 7.69
CA ALA A 157 4.28 3.36 7.12
C ALA A 157 4.42 4.58 6.21
N ALA A 158 3.36 5.00 5.53
CA ALA A 158 3.38 6.15 4.63
C ALA A 158 3.71 7.47 5.35
N ILE A 159 3.25 7.62 6.59
CA ILE A 159 3.48 8.85 7.38
C ILE A 159 4.97 9.07 7.68
N PRO A 160 5.70 8.14 8.31
CA PRO A 160 7.13 8.35 8.60
C PRO A 160 7.96 8.48 7.32
N VAL A 161 7.65 7.74 6.26
CA VAL A 161 8.34 7.89 4.97
C VAL A 161 8.10 9.28 4.39
N GLY A 162 6.87 9.77 4.38
CA GLY A 162 6.52 11.11 3.94
C GLY A 162 7.22 12.20 4.76
N LEU A 163 7.35 12.03 6.08
CA LEU A 163 8.09 12.95 6.96
C LEU A 163 9.58 12.99 6.63
N VAL A 164 10.21 11.84 6.39
CA VAL A 164 11.63 11.77 6.01
C VAL A 164 11.88 12.47 4.68
N ILE A 165 11.04 12.22 3.67
CA ILE A 165 11.14 12.88 2.36
C ILE A 165 10.97 14.38 2.51
N THR A 166 9.94 14.83 3.23
CA THR A 166 9.67 16.25 3.47
C THR A 166 10.84 16.94 4.17
N ALA A 167 11.37 16.33 5.23
CA ALA A 167 12.51 16.86 5.97
C ALA A 167 13.78 16.96 5.10
N ALA A 168 14.06 15.92 4.30
CA ALA A 168 15.19 15.91 3.36
C ALA A 168 15.09 17.04 2.33
N MET A 169 13.89 17.25 1.77
CA MET A 169 13.66 18.31 0.78
C MET A 169 13.78 19.71 1.38
N ILE A 170 13.25 19.91 2.59
CA ILE A 170 13.42 21.18 3.34
C ILE A 170 14.91 21.42 3.62
N TYR A 171 15.63 20.40 4.07
CA TYR A 171 17.06 20.50 4.33
C TYR A 171 17.85 20.92 3.09
N ASP A 172 17.56 20.31 1.93
CA ASP A 172 18.21 20.65 0.66
C ASP A 172 17.90 22.09 0.20
N MET A 173 16.68 22.57 0.45
CA MET A 173 16.30 23.96 0.18
C MET A 173 17.01 24.98 1.06
N VAL A 174 17.25 24.63 2.33
CA VAL A 174 17.83 25.56 3.33
C VAL A 174 19.37 25.52 3.30
N ARG A 175 19.96 24.37 2.98
CA ARG A 175 21.42 24.20 2.94
C ARG A 175 22.07 25.19 1.98
N PRO A 176 23.10 25.96 2.40
CA PRO A 176 23.88 26.79 1.49
C PRO A 176 24.54 25.89 0.44
N LYS A 177 24.27 26.13 -0.84
CA LYS A 177 25.02 25.43 -1.90
C LYS A 177 26.46 25.94 -1.82
N GLU A 178 27.40 25.06 -1.48
CA GLU A 178 28.82 25.36 -1.58
C GLU A 178 29.10 25.75 -3.04
N GLU A 179 29.63 26.97 -3.23
CA GLU A 179 30.09 27.39 -4.56
C GLU A 179 31.13 26.38 -5.03
N PRO A 180 31.02 25.87 -6.28
CA PRO A 180 32.05 25.00 -6.80
C PRO A 180 33.37 25.74 -6.72
N THR A 181 34.25 25.29 -5.85
CA THR A 181 35.61 25.79 -5.76
C THR A 181 36.25 25.57 -7.14
N ASN A 182 36.28 26.64 -7.93
CA ASN A 182 36.99 26.67 -9.20
C ASN A 182 38.45 26.31 -8.92
N GLY A 183 38.75 25.01 -9.02
CA GLY A 183 40.12 24.51 -8.92
C GLY A 183 40.93 25.21 -10.00
N LYS A 184 41.59 26.30 -9.60
CA LYS A 184 42.60 26.95 -10.40
C LYS A 184 43.56 25.86 -10.87
N LYS A 185 43.39 25.42 -12.13
CA LYS A 185 44.40 24.67 -12.84
C LYS A 185 45.67 25.52 -12.84
N LYS A 186 46.56 25.27 -11.89
CA LYS A 186 47.95 25.74 -11.97
C LYS A 186 48.55 25.16 -13.26
N LYS A 187 48.55 25.95 -14.33
CA LYS A 187 49.38 25.71 -15.49
C LYS A 187 50.84 25.67 -15.00
N LYS A 188 51.42 24.48 -14.91
CA LYS A 188 52.86 24.31 -14.87
C LYS A 188 53.43 24.85 -16.21
N GLN A 189 53.87 26.10 -16.17
CA GLN A 189 54.86 26.54 -17.15
C GLN A 189 56.16 25.78 -16.88
N GLN A 190 56.37 24.72 -17.60
CA GLN A 190 57.69 24.14 -17.75
C GLN A 190 58.44 25.04 -18.72
N GLY A 191 59.34 25.82 -18.14
CA GLY A 191 60.31 26.61 -18.89
C GLY A 191 61.16 25.72 -19.79
N LYS A 192 61.19 26.09 -21.02
CA LYS A 192 62.13 25.64 -22.03
C LYS A 192 63.43 26.39 -21.78
N GLN A 193 64.45 25.72 -21.30
CA GLN A 193 65.82 26.16 -21.40
C GLN A 193 66.69 25.01 -21.89
N ARG A 194 67.27 25.28 -23.04
CA ARG A 194 68.38 24.66 -23.74
C ARG A 194 68.15 23.33 -24.42
#